data_8bb28cda1a7fb200957fbf9614900931
#
_entry.id   8bb28cda1a7fb200957fbf9614900931
#
_cell.length_a   1.000
_cell.length_b   1.000
_cell.length_c   1.000
_cell.angle_alpha   90.00
_cell.angle_beta   90.00
_cell.angle_gamma   90.00
#
_symmetry.space_group_name_H-M   'P 1'
#
loop_
_entity.id
_entity.type
_entity.pdbx_description
1 polymer ?
#
loop_
_entity_poly.entity_id
_entity_poly.type
_entity_poly.pdbx_seq_one_letter_code
_entity_poly.pdbx_strand_id
1 'polypeptide(L)'
;MWSTELPASTKSQGSGHTIFDPKKSSTFKKQTGSTWKISYGDQSSASGDVGTDNVTIGGLTIKNQAIELAKQMSAQFVQGTGDGLLGLAWGNINTVTPKRVQTPVENMISQEDIPQSAELFTAYLGSWRDASSSMPAESFYTFGYIDQQTVTASGASISWAPVDNSQGFWSVSSESATVNGQTIDQSGNTAIMDTGTTLALVADATCQAIYNAIPGATYDQESQGYIFPDTVTGDQLPVVTFAIGDTQFTVNKEDLGFGKAIK
;
A
#
# COMPACT_ATOMS: atom_id res chain seq x y z
N MET A 1 -7.50 -4.09 13.49
CA MET A 1 -6.98 -2.92 14.23
C MET A 1 -6.67 -3.27 15.68
N TRP A 2 -5.78 -2.52 16.34
CA TRP A 2 -5.53 -2.62 17.77
C TRP A 2 -6.78 -2.28 18.58
N SER A 3 -7.16 -3.16 19.50
CA SER A 3 -8.35 -3.00 20.32
C SER A 3 -8.19 -3.56 21.72
N THR A 4 -9.13 -3.25 22.60
CA THR A 4 -9.17 -3.81 23.95
C THR A 4 -9.40 -5.32 23.98
N GLU A 5 -9.77 -5.96 22.87
CA GLU A 5 -9.94 -7.41 22.75
C GLU A 5 -8.62 -8.19 22.69
N LEU A 6 -7.51 -7.52 22.40
CA LEU A 6 -6.17 -8.11 22.45
C LEU A 6 -5.80 -8.57 23.85
N PRO A 7 -5.05 -9.67 24.00
CA PRO A 7 -4.50 -10.11 25.30
C PRO A 7 -3.67 -9.01 25.96
N ALA A 8 -3.70 -8.96 27.28
CA ALA A 8 -2.92 -7.98 28.07
C ALA A 8 -1.41 -8.09 27.77
N SER A 9 -0.90 -9.31 27.57
CA SER A 9 0.49 -9.57 27.19
C SER A 9 0.86 -8.93 25.84
N THR A 10 -0.02 -9.01 24.85
CA THR A 10 0.21 -8.34 23.56
C THR A 10 0.18 -6.83 23.68
N LYS A 11 -0.80 -6.29 24.41
CA LYS A 11 -0.91 -4.85 24.64
C LYS A 11 0.29 -4.27 25.39
N SER A 12 0.89 -5.02 26.30
CA SER A 12 2.08 -4.58 27.03
C SER A 12 3.36 -4.61 26.18
N GLN A 13 3.45 -5.48 25.18
CA GLN A 13 4.58 -5.55 24.25
C GLN A 13 4.54 -4.43 23.20
N GLY A 14 3.35 -3.97 22.83
CA GLY A 14 3.13 -2.92 21.83
C GLY A 14 2.90 -1.56 22.52
N SER A 15 3.88 -1.02 23.21
CA SER A 15 3.77 0.32 23.82
C SER A 15 3.67 1.41 22.74
N GLY A 16 2.82 2.41 22.98
CA GLY A 16 2.64 3.57 22.10
C GLY A 16 1.50 3.45 21.07
N HIS A 17 0.81 2.31 21.00
CA HIS A 17 -0.38 2.17 20.17
C HIS A 17 -1.61 2.85 20.78
N THR A 18 -2.42 3.43 19.90
CA THR A 18 -3.78 3.87 20.24
C THR A 18 -4.71 2.66 20.18
N ILE A 19 -5.32 2.31 21.29
CA ILE A 19 -6.14 1.11 21.42
C ILE A 19 -7.61 1.49 21.34
N PHE A 20 -8.32 0.96 20.35
CA PHE A 20 -9.75 1.16 20.22
C PHE A 20 -10.50 0.37 21.30
N ASP A 21 -11.36 1.05 22.04
CA ASP A 21 -12.26 0.45 23.02
C ASP A 21 -13.70 0.55 22.48
N PRO A 22 -14.28 -0.57 22.00
CA PRO A 22 -15.64 -0.56 21.46
C PRO A 22 -16.70 -0.18 22.50
N LYS A 23 -16.42 -0.33 23.81
CA LYS A 23 -17.34 0.08 24.86
C LYS A 23 -17.45 1.60 25.03
N LYS A 24 -16.49 2.35 24.52
CA LYS A 24 -16.49 3.82 24.53
C LYS A 24 -17.18 4.43 23.32
N SER A 25 -17.49 3.65 22.31
CA SER A 25 -18.21 4.10 21.12
C SER A 25 -19.71 3.91 21.31
N SER A 26 -20.48 4.98 21.13
CA SER A 26 -21.95 4.93 21.15
C SER A 26 -22.57 4.33 19.89
N THR A 27 -21.79 4.19 18.82
CA THR A 27 -22.25 3.70 17.50
C THR A 27 -21.74 2.30 17.17
N PHE A 28 -20.81 1.78 17.98
CA PHE A 28 -20.29 0.43 17.76
C PHE A 28 -21.36 -0.64 18.00
N LYS A 29 -21.41 -1.61 17.08
CA LYS A 29 -22.29 -2.78 17.18
C LYS A 29 -21.48 -4.05 16.90
N LYS A 30 -21.42 -4.97 17.87
CA LYS A 30 -20.78 -6.27 17.67
C LYS A 30 -21.54 -7.10 16.65
N GLN A 31 -20.82 -7.74 15.72
CA GLN A 31 -21.36 -8.69 14.75
C GLN A 31 -21.15 -10.12 15.28
N THR A 32 -22.07 -10.57 16.13
CA THR A 32 -21.97 -11.89 16.75
C THR A 32 -21.98 -12.99 15.69
N GLY A 33 -21.01 -13.93 15.79
CA GLY A 33 -20.85 -15.02 14.84
C GLY A 33 -19.98 -14.70 13.62
N SER A 34 -19.55 -13.45 13.45
CA SER A 34 -18.60 -13.08 12.41
C SER A 34 -17.18 -13.04 12.97
N THR A 35 -16.25 -13.62 12.22
CA THR A 35 -14.81 -13.62 12.52
C THR A 35 -14.02 -13.31 11.27
N TRP A 36 -12.76 -12.94 11.44
CA TRP A 36 -11.84 -12.70 10.33
C TRP A 36 -10.46 -13.28 10.61
N LYS A 37 -9.76 -13.62 9.55
CA LYS A 37 -8.36 -14.06 9.61
C LYS A 37 -7.69 -13.69 8.30
N ILE A 38 -6.53 -13.05 8.38
CA ILE A 38 -5.74 -12.67 7.22
C ILE A 38 -4.29 -13.08 7.40
N SER A 39 -3.64 -13.43 6.29
CA SER A 39 -2.19 -13.63 6.19
C SER A 39 -1.70 -12.88 4.97
N TYR A 40 -0.63 -12.13 5.12
CA TYR A 40 0.00 -11.34 4.06
C TYR A 40 1.19 -12.07 3.44
N GLY A 41 1.73 -11.55 2.35
CA GLY A 41 2.83 -12.15 1.61
C GLY A 41 4.13 -12.27 2.40
N ASP A 42 4.36 -11.40 3.37
CA ASP A 42 5.50 -11.44 4.30
C ASP A 42 5.29 -12.40 5.49
N GLN A 43 4.22 -13.22 5.44
CA GLN A 43 3.78 -14.16 6.47
C GLN A 43 3.28 -13.48 7.77
N SER A 44 3.17 -12.15 7.79
CA SER A 44 2.45 -11.49 8.87
C SER A 44 0.97 -11.87 8.85
N SER A 45 0.35 -11.89 10.01
CA SER A 45 -1.04 -12.34 10.14
C SER A 45 -1.76 -11.71 11.32
N ALA A 46 -3.08 -11.65 11.21
CA ALA A 46 -3.94 -11.25 12.30
C ALA A 46 -5.30 -11.92 12.18
N SER A 47 -6.01 -12.00 13.30
CA SER A 47 -7.37 -12.55 13.34
C SER A 47 -8.16 -12.02 14.53
N GLY A 48 -9.48 -12.12 14.46
CA GLY A 48 -10.33 -11.66 15.55
C GLY A 48 -11.81 -11.62 15.24
N ASP A 49 -12.51 -10.77 15.97
CA ASP A 49 -13.95 -10.56 15.87
C ASP A 49 -14.28 -9.36 14.96
N VAL A 50 -15.54 -9.21 14.63
CA VAL A 50 -16.03 -8.13 13.74
C VAL A 50 -17.12 -7.35 14.45
N GLY A 51 -17.13 -6.06 14.26
CA GLY A 51 -18.23 -5.17 14.58
C GLY A 51 -18.43 -4.15 13.47
N THR A 52 -19.36 -3.23 13.67
CA THR A 52 -19.55 -2.06 12.81
C THR A 52 -19.50 -0.80 13.63
N ASP A 53 -18.95 0.26 13.05
CA ASP A 53 -18.95 1.58 13.66
C ASP A 53 -18.95 2.67 12.58
N ASN A 54 -19.13 3.90 12.96
CA ASN A 54 -18.96 5.04 12.07
C ASN A 54 -17.48 5.40 12.00
N VAL A 55 -16.95 5.51 10.78
CA VAL A 55 -15.54 5.82 10.53
C VAL A 55 -15.45 7.13 9.75
N THR A 56 -14.71 8.08 10.29
CA THR A 56 -14.47 9.37 9.63
C THR A 56 -13.04 9.41 9.09
N ILE A 57 -12.91 9.65 7.78
CA ILE A 57 -11.64 9.77 7.07
C ILE A 57 -11.67 11.07 6.27
N GLY A 58 -10.74 12.00 6.52
CA GLY A 58 -10.66 13.25 5.78
C GLY A 58 -11.96 14.08 5.76
N GLY A 59 -12.75 14.02 6.85
CA GLY A 59 -14.04 14.70 6.95
C GLY A 59 -15.24 13.92 6.39
N LEU A 60 -15.04 12.79 5.68
CA LEU A 60 -16.09 11.88 5.24
C LEU A 60 -16.43 10.87 6.32
N THR A 61 -17.71 10.76 6.70
CA THR A 61 -18.16 9.78 7.69
C THR A 61 -18.90 8.63 7.02
N ILE A 62 -18.30 7.46 7.07
CA ILE A 62 -18.85 6.20 6.60
C ILE A 62 -19.64 5.57 7.74
N LYS A 63 -20.93 5.38 7.57
CA LYS A 63 -21.79 4.77 8.58
C LYS A 63 -21.72 3.25 8.53
N ASN A 64 -21.75 2.63 9.71
CA ASN A 64 -21.79 1.16 9.85
C ASN A 64 -20.66 0.44 9.06
N GLN A 65 -19.46 1.04 9.02
CA GLN A 65 -18.29 0.39 8.46
C GLN A 65 -17.89 -0.82 9.32
N ALA A 66 -17.59 -1.94 8.68
CA ALA A 66 -17.06 -3.10 9.37
C ALA A 66 -15.68 -2.79 9.95
N ILE A 67 -15.54 -3.11 11.23
CA ILE A 67 -14.30 -2.97 12.01
C ILE A 67 -13.85 -4.36 12.43
N GLU A 68 -12.67 -4.73 11.99
CA GLU A 68 -12.04 -6.00 12.29
C GLU A 68 -11.12 -5.82 13.52
N LEU A 69 -11.62 -6.27 14.69
CA LEU A 69 -10.94 -6.15 15.97
C LEU A 69 -9.99 -7.33 16.15
N ALA A 70 -8.70 -7.04 16.28
CA ALA A 70 -7.70 -8.09 16.45
C ALA A 70 -7.76 -8.70 17.86
N LYS A 71 -7.73 -10.03 17.92
CA LYS A 71 -7.54 -10.86 19.11
C LYS A 71 -6.18 -11.54 19.10
N GLN A 72 -5.63 -11.71 17.91
CA GLN A 72 -4.29 -12.26 17.67
C GLN A 72 -3.62 -11.46 16.55
N MET A 73 -2.32 -11.23 16.67
CA MET A 73 -1.48 -10.66 15.62
C MET A 73 -0.06 -11.20 15.71
N SER A 74 0.59 -11.29 14.56
CA SER A 74 2.00 -11.64 14.47
C SER A 74 2.91 -10.55 15.06
N ALA A 75 4.15 -10.91 15.35
CA ALA A 75 5.13 -10.00 15.94
C ALA A 75 5.37 -8.75 15.08
N GLN A 76 5.29 -8.86 13.75
CA GLN A 76 5.45 -7.74 12.83
C GLN A 76 4.45 -6.61 13.13
N PHE A 77 3.19 -6.95 13.41
CA PHE A 77 2.18 -5.96 13.79
C PHE A 77 2.34 -5.45 15.21
N VAL A 78 2.74 -6.32 16.14
CA VAL A 78 2.97 -5.92 17.54
C VAL A 78 4.10 -4.92 17.65
N GLN A 79 5.19 -5.13 16.90
CA GLN A 79 6.39 -4.28 16.91
C GLN A 79 6.28 -3.09 15.94
N GLY A 80 5.36 -3.12 14.99
CA GLY A 80 5.11 -2.02 14.06
C GLY A 80 4.51 -0.80 14.76
N THR A 81 4.51 0.34 14.08
CA THR A 81 4.01 1.62 14.61
C THR A 81 2.53 1.87 14.28
N GLY A 82 1.96 1.12 13.34
CA GLY A 82 0.57 1.29 12.89
C GLY A 82 -0.45 0.73 13.90
N ASP A 83 -1.56 1.43 14.08
CA ASP A 83 -2.66 1.02 14.97
C ASP A 83 -3.68 0.11 14.24
N GLY A 84 -3.52 -0.05 12.93
CA GLY A 84 -4.36 -0.87 12.09
C GLY A 84 -4.03 -0.70 10.61
N LEU A 85 -4.83 -1.34 9.77
CA LEU A 85 -4.72 -1.25 8.31
C LEU A 85 -6.06 -0.78 7.74
N LEU A 86 -6.00 0.06 6.72
CA LEU A 86 -7.12 0.45 5.89
C LEU A 86 -7.11 -0.41 4.62
N GLY A 87 -8.11 -1.29 4.46
CA GLY A 87 -8.23 -2.15 3.29
C GLY A 87 -8.75 -1.36 2.09
N LEU A 88 -7.91 -1.18 1.07
CA LEU A 88 -8.22 -0.48 -0.17
C LEU A 88 -8.29 -1.40 -1.39
N ALA A 89 -8.11 -2.71 -1.21
CA ALA A 89 -8.38 -3.72 -2.22
C ALA A 89 -9.90 -3.93 -2.41
N TRP A 90 -10.28 -4.79 -3.34
CA TRP A 90 -11.68 -5.07 -3.64
C TRP A 90 -12.31 -6.03 -2.62
N GLY A 91 -13.62 -5.86 -2.39
CA GLY A 91 -14.36 -6.63 -1.37
C GLY A 91 -14.47 -8.12 -1.64
N ASN A 92 -14.24 -8.57 -2.90
CA ASN A 92 -14.27 -9.98 -3.25
C ASN A 92 -13.14 -10.83 -2.60
N ILE A 93 -12.13 -10.20 -2.02
CA ILE A 93 -11.10 -10.88 -1.22
C ILE A 93 -11.19 -10.57 0.28
N ASN A 94 -12.27 -9.93 0.75
CA ASN A 94 -12.49 -9.74 2.18
C ASN A 94 -12.53 -11.08 2.92
N THR A 95 -11.90 -11.16 4.09
CA THR A 95 -11.70 -12.42 4.83
C THR A 95 -12.71 -12.66 5.94
N VAL A 96 -13.70 -11.82 6.09
CA VAL A 96 -14.75 -12.02 7.11
C VAL A 96 -15.63 -13.21 6.74
N THR A 97 -15.86 -14.07 7.71
CA THR A 97 -16.76 -15.23 7.62
C THR A 97 -17.87 -15.13 8.65
N PRO A 98 -19.05 -15.73 8.40
CA PRO A 98 -19.46 -16.50 7.22
C PRO A 98 -19.79 -15.65 5.99
N LYS A 99 -19.97 -14.34 6.15
CA LYS A 99 -20.31 -13.41 5.06
C LYS A 99 -19.29 -12.29 4.99
N ARG A 100 -18.72 -12.07 3.79
CA ARG A 100 -17.85 -10.93 3.50
C ARG A 100 -18.56 -9.61 3.78
N VAL A 101 -17.78 -8.60 4.16
CA VAL A 101 -18.26 -7.24 4.42
C VAL A 101 -17.70 -6.27 3.38
N GLN A 102 -18.36 -5.15 3.22
CA GLN A 102 -17.93 -4.11 2.29
C GLN A 102 -16.68 -3.38 2.80
N THR A 103 -15.81 -3.00 1.87
CA THR A 103 -14.67 -2.12 2.15
C THR A 103 -15.13 -0.69 2.43
N PRO A 104 -14.27 0.16 3.02
CA PRO A 104 -14.60 1.57 3.22
C PRO A 104 -14.98 2.30 1.93
N VAL A 105 -14.25 2.07 0.83
CA VAL A 105 -14.56 2.71 -0.46
C VAL A 105 -15.89 2.21 -1.03
N GLU A 106 -16.17 0.91 -0.96
CA GLU A 106 -17.46 0.37 -1.38
C GLU A 106 -18.62 0.96 -0.59
N ASN A 107 -18.46 1.17 0.72
CA ASN A 107 -19.43 1.86 1.54
C ASN A 107 -19.56 3.36 1.19
N MET A 108 -18.46 4.05 0.92
CA MET A 108 -18.51 5.45 0.45
C MET A 108 -19.35 5.60 -0.82
N ILE A 109 -19.24 4.64 -1.74
CA ILE A 109 -20.01 4.61 -2.99
C ILE A 109 -21.47 4.30 -2.70
N SER A 110 -21.77 3.23 -1.99
CA SER A 110 -23.14 2.78 -1.75
C SER A 110 -23.93 3.74 -0.85
N GLN A 111 -23.27 4.52 -0.01
CA GLN A 111 -23.85 5.54 0.86
C GLN A 111 -23.87 6.95 0.23
N GLU A 112 -23.34 7.08 -0.99
CA GLU A 112 -23.20 8.37 -1.67
C GLU A 112 -22.39 9.40 -0.86
N ASP A 113 -21.39 8.91 -0.11
CA ASP A 113 -20.50 9.77 0.67
C ASP A 113 -19.49 10.52 -0.23
N ILE A 114 -19.27 10.02 -1.45
CA ILE A 114 -18.48 10.64 -2.51
C ILE A 114 -19.32 10.84 -3.76
N PRO A 115 -19.01 11.85 -4.61
CA PRO A 115 -19.81 12.13 -5.81
C PRO A 115 -19.83 10.93 -6.77
N GLN A 116 -20.99 10.63 -7.36
CA GLN A 116 -21.11 9.58 -8.38
C GLN A 116 -20.19 9.81 -9.59
N SER A 117 -19.89 11.07 -9.91
CA SER A 117 -18.97 11.44 -10.99
C SER A 117 -17.49 11.25 -10.61
N ALA A 118 -17.20 10.89 -9.36
CA ALA A 118 -15.85 10.76 -8.83
C ALA A 118 -15.76 9.62 -7.80
N GLU A 119 -16.24 8.43 -8.16
CA GLU A 119 -16.14 7.20 -7.36
C GLU A 119 -14.70 6.65 -7.46
N LEU A 120 -13.77 7.38 -6.87
CA LEU A 120 -12.34 7.11 -6.93
C LEU A 120 -11.67 7.48 -5.60
N PHE A 121 -10.47 6.98 -5.44
CA PHE A 121 -9.52 7.49 -4.45
C PHE A 121 -8.14 7.64 -5.10
N THR A 122 -7.29 8.45 -4.52
CA THR A 122 -5.90 8.61 -4.95
C THR A 122 -4.95 8.36 -3.79
N ALA A 123 -3.74 7.94 -4.11
CA ALA A 123 -2.63 7.82 -3.17
C ALA A 123 -1.48 8.69 -3.67
N TYR A 124 -1.06 9.64 -2.87
CA TYR A 124 0.15 10.41 -3.06
C TYR A 124 1.16 10.01 -1.99
N LEU A 125 2.24 9.36 -2.42
CA LEU A 125 3.33 8.95 -1.54
C LEU A 125 4.51 9.90 -1.78
N GLY A 126 4.70 10.84 -0.86
CA GLY A 126 5.77 11.83 -0.94
C GLY A 126 7.15 11.21 -0.73
N SER A 127 8.16 11.83 -1.33
CA SER A 127 9.55 11.43 -1.11
C SER A 127 10.07 12.00 0.21
N TRP A 128 10.88 11.21 0.93
CA TRP A 128 11.60 11.70 2.11
C TRP A 128 12.53 12.88 1.77
N ARG A 129 12.96 13.01 0.50
CA ARG A 129 13.80 14.10 0.01
C ARG A 129 13.06 15.45 -0.03
N ASP A 130 11.73 15.43 -0.08
CA ASP A 130 10.89 16.63 -0.03
C ASP A 130 10.72 17.15 1.41
N ALA A 131 11.16 16.38 2.41
CA ALA A 131 11.16 16.81 3.80
C ALA A 131 12.24 17.87 4.04
N SER A 132 11.91 18.88 4.83
CA SER A 132 12.86 19.86 5.36
C SER A 132 12.94 19.75 6.88
N SER A 133 13.91 20.46 7.49
CA SER A 133 14.02 20.53 8.96
C SER A 133 12.77 21.10 9.64
N SER A 134 11.94 21.82 8.91
CA SER A 134 10.73 22.50 9.40
C SER A 134 9.43 21.86 8.93
N MET A 135 9.46 20.99 7.90
CA MET A 135 8.26 20.35 7.34
C MET A 135 8.54 18.90 6.95
N PRO A 136 7.73 17.93 7.41
CA PRO A 136 7.80 16.57 6.91
C PRO A 136 7.41 16.52 5.42
N ALA A 137 7.85 15.47 4.72
CA ALA A 137 7.33 15.15 3.40
C ALA A 137 5.82 14.89 3.49
N GLU A 138 5.06 15.48 2.58
CA GLU A 138 3.61 15.30 2.55
C GLU A 138 3.26 13.99 1.82
N SER A 139 2.41 13.19 2.45
CA SER A 139 1.78 12.03 1.83
C SER A 139 0.30 12.05 2.21
N PHE A 140 -0.58 11.75 1.27
CA PHE A 140 -2.02 11.78 1.52
C PHE A 140 -2.79 10.83 0.61
N TYR A 141 -3.99 10.48 1.05
CA TYR A 141 -5.04 9.89 0.23
C TYR A 141 -6.15 10.91 -0.01
N THR A 142 -6.77 10.85 -1.18
CA THR A 142 -8.03 11.56 -1.43
C THR A 142 -9.14 10.58 -1.75
N PHE A 143 -10.36 10.91 -1.37
CA PHE A 143 -11.55 10.12 -1.67
C PHE A 143 -12.59 11.04 -2.33
N GLY A 144 -13.03 10.67 -3.53
CA GLY A 144 -14.04 11.43 -4.26
C GLY A 144 -13.52 12.64 -5.04
N TYR A 145 -12.21 12.84 -5.15
CA TYR A 145 -11.62 13.87 -6.00
C TYR A 145 -10.15 13.58 -6.33
N ILE A 146 -9.69 14.17 -7.41
CA ILE A 146 -8.27 14.22 -7.76
C ILE A 146 -7.73 15.61 -7.39
N ASP A 147 -6.65 15.66 -6.61
CA ASP A 147 -5.99 16.92 -6.29
C ASP A 147 -5.31 17.52 -7.52
N GLN A 148 -5.95 18.53 -8.11
CA GLN A 148 -5.46 19.17 -9.32
C GLN A 148 -4.16 19.95 -9.11
N GLN A 149 -3.86 20.36 -7.89
CA GLN A 149 -2.61 21.02 -7.57
C GLN A 149 -1.43 20.05 -7.73
N THR A 150 -1.58 18.82 -7.21
CA THR A 150 -0.59 17.73 -7.37
C THR A 150 -0.39 17.40 -8.85
N VAL A 151 -1.47 17.24 -9.61
CA VAL A 151 -1.38 16.96 -11.05
C VAL A 151 -0.63 18.05 -11.78
N THR A 152 -1.00 19.31 -11.54
CA THR A 152 -0.34 20.48 -12.18
C THR A 152 1.14 20.57 -11.80
N ALA A 153 1.48 20.35 -10.54
CA ALA A 153 2.85 20.39 -10.06
C ALA A 153 3.74 19.29 -10.66
N SER A 154 3.16 18.15 -11.06
CA SER A 154 3.91 17.08 -11.73
C SER A 154 4.38 17.44 -13.13
N GLY A 155 3.76 18.45 -13.78
CA GLY A 155 4.02 18.81 -15.17
C GLY A 155 3.58 17.75 -16.20
N ALA A 156 2.90 16.69 -15.76
CA ALA A 156 2.45 15.58 -16.58
C ALA A 156 0.92 15.54 -16.69
N SER A 157 0.43 14.79 -17.67
CA SER A 157 -0.99 14.50 -17.82
C SER A 157 -1.34 13.19 -17.15
N ILE A 158 -2.58 13.07 -16.66
CA ILE A 158 -3.11 11.79 -16.15
C ILE A 158 -3.22 10.79 -17.30
N SER A 159 -2.70 9.60 -17.10
CA SER A 159 -2.95 8.44 -17.96
C SER A 159 -3.85 7.45 -17.24
N TRP A 160 -4.60 6.68 -18.01
CA TRP A 160 -5.55 5.70 -17.51
C TRP A 160 -5.24 4.32 -18.08
N ALA A 161 -5.33 3.29 -17.27
CA ALA A 161 -5.19 1.91 -17.67
C ALA A 161 -6.40 1.10 -17.20
N PRO A 162 -6.92 0.16 -18.02
CA PRO A 162 -7.96 -0.76 -17.58
C PRO A 162 -7.52 -1.59 -16.38
N VAL A 163 -8.41 -1.76 -15.40
CA VAL A 163 -8.17 -2.59 -14.22
C VAL A 163 -8.86 -3.94 -14.37
N ASP A 164 -8.13 -5.02 -14.14
CA ASP A 164 -8.68 -6.34 -13.90
C ASP A 164 -8.75 -6.60 -12.39
N ASN A 165 -9.95 -6.54 -11.84
CA ASN A 165 -10.21 -6.78 -10.42
C ASN A 165 -10.69 -8.20 -10.11
N SER A 166 -10.63 -9.12 -11.04
CA SER A 166 -11.14 -10.49 -10.91
C SER A 166 -10.51 -11.25 -9.74
N GLN A 167 -9.26 -10.92 -9.41
CA GLN A 167 -8.53 -11.50 -8.27
C GLN A 167 -8.56 -10.60 -7.01
N GLY A 168 -9.32 -9.51 -7.03
CA GLY A 168 -9.49 -8.62 -5.89
C GLY A 168 -8.42 -7.54 -5.72
N PHE A 169 -7.53 -7.39 -6.69
CA PHE A 169 -6.46 -6.41 -6.69
C PHE A 169 -6.69 -5.31 -7.74
N TRP A 170 -6.01 -4.20 -7.59
CA TRP A 170 -5.88 -3.14 -8.57
C TRP A 170 -4.81 -3.53 -9.59
N SER A 171 -5.14 -4.53 -10.42
CA SER A 171 -4.23 -5.12 -11.40
C SER A 171 -4.40 -4.46 -12.76
N VAL A 172 -3.28 -4.09 -13.37
CA VAL A 172 -3.22 -3.46 -14.70
C VAL A 172 -2.16 -4.15 -15.55
N SER A 173 -2.24 -3.97 -16.87
CA SER A 173 -1.19 -4.43 -17.80
C SER A 173 0.13 -3.71 -17.49
N SER A 174 1.25 -4.47 -17.50
CA SER A 174 2.62 -3.97 -17.34
C SER A 174 3.57 -4.82 -18.21
N GLU A 175 3.44 -4.70 -19.52
CA GLU A 175 4.05 -5.63 -20.48
C GLU A 175 5.47 -5.28 -20.91
N SER A 176 6.04 -4.24 -20.35
CA SER A 176 7.46 -3.90 -20.56
C SER A 176 8.05 -3.11 -19.41
N ALA A 177 9.36 -3.19 -19.31
CA ALA A 177 10.20 -2.29 -18.54
C ALA A 177 11.32 -1.77 -19.43
N THR A 178 11.97 -0.68 -19.06
CA THR A 178 13.18 -0.24 -19.75
C THR A 178 14.32 0.00 -18.77
N VAL A 179 15.54 -0.29 -19.20
CA VAL A 179 16.77 0.04 -18.47
C VAL A 179 17.69 0.78 -19.42
N ASN A 180 18.00 2.04 -19.14
CA ASN A 180 18.74 2.94 -20.01
C ASN A 180 18.21 2.96 -21.47
N GLY A 181 16.89 2.96 -21.61
CA GLY A 181 16.21 2.95 -22.92
C GLY A 181 16.16 1.60 -23.62
N GLN A 182 16.79 0.55 -23.08
CA GLN A 182 16.65 -0.81 -23.62
C GLN A 182 15.38 -1.45 -23.08
N THR A 183 14.50 -1.87 -23.98
CA THR A 183 13.24 -2.51 -23.62
C THR A 183 13.45 -3.95 -23.19
N ILE A 184 12.83 -4.29 -22.06
CA ILE A 184 12.68 -5.66 -21.58
C ILE A 184 11.22 -6.04 -21.84
N ASP A 185 11.02 -7.00 -22.70
CA ASP A 185 9.70 -7.55 -23.02
C ASP A 185 9.17 -8.34 -21.81
N GLN A 186 7.97 -8.00 -21.37
CA GLN A 186 7.22 -8.67 -20.33
C GLN A 186 5.81 -9.00 -20.81
N SER A 187 5.65 -9.46 -22.05
CA SER A 187 4.34 -9.78 -22.65
C SER A 187 3.46 -10.60 -21.71
N GLY A 188 2.21 -10.14 -21.51
CA GLY A 188 1.24 -10.75 -20.61
C GLY A 188 1.46 -10.49 -19.12
N ASN A 189 2.51 -9.73 -18.75
CA ASN A 189 2.74 -9.36 -17.36
C ASN A 189 1.73 -8.32 -16.87
N THR A 190 1.36 -8.43 -15.59
CA THR A 190 0.49 -7.48 -14.91
C THR A 190 1.20 -6.90 -13.68
N ALA A 191 0.78 -5.72 -13.26
CA ALA A 191 1.24 -5.09 -12.03
C ALA A 191 0.06 -4.79 -11.12
N ILE A 192 0.26 -4.98 -9.82
CA ILE A 192 -0.71 -4.61 -8.78
C ILE A 192 -0.27 -3.28 -8.18
N MET A 193 -1.18 -2.31 -8.15
CA MET A 193 -0.98 -1.02 -7.48
C MET A 193 -1.16 -1.23 -5.98
N ASP A 194 -0.07 -1.52 -5.27
CA ASP A 194 -0.08 -1.90 -3.86
C ASP A 194 0.71 -0.89 -3.01
N THR A 195 0.01 -0.09 -2.22
CA THR A 195 0.61 0.85 -1.27
C THR A 195 1.08 0.17 0.03
N GLY A 196 0.79 -1.12 0.20
CA GLY A 196 1.16 -1.93 1.36
C GLY A 196 2.47 -2.71 1.21
N THR A 197 3.07 -2.73 0.02
CA THR A 197 4.34 -3.42 -0.24
C THR A 197 5.47 -2.42 -0.42
N THR A 198 6.51 -2.53 0.40
CA THR A 198 7.61 -1.56 0.47
C THR A 198 8.47 -1.52 -0.79
N LEU A 199 8.73 -2.67 -1.42
CA LEU A 199 9.62 -2.81 -2.57
C LEU A 199 8.87 -3.28 -3.81
N ALA A 200 9.25 -2.77 -4.98
CA ALA A 200 8.73 -3.28 -6.25
C ALA A 200 9.25 -4.71 -6.48
N LEU A 201 8.33 -5.67 -6.55
CA LEU A 201 8.63 -7.05 -6.89
C LEU A 201 8.52 -7.19 -8.41
N VAL A 202 9.61 -7.56 -9.06
CA VAL A 202 9.71 -7.65 -10.51
C VAL A 202 10.25 -9.03 -10.93
N ALA A 203 10.05 -9.40 -12.20
CA ALA A 203 10.58 -10.65 -12.73
C ALA A 203 12.12 -10.68 -12.64
N ASP A 204 12.69 -11.87 -12.46
CA ASP A 204 14.14 -12.07 -12.31
C ASP A 204 14.94 -11.45 -13.46
N ALA A 205 14.48 -11.60 -14.69
CA ALA A 205 15.13 -11.02 -15.86
C ALA A 205 15.19 -9.48 -15.80
N THR A 206 14.13 -8.84 -15.34
CA THR A 206 14.06 -7.38 -15.17
C THR A 206 14.96 -6.95 -14.01
N CYS A 207 14.91 -7.65 -12.89
CA CYS A 207 15.77 -7.41 -11.75
C CYS A 207 17.24 -7.50 -12.15
N GLN A 208 17.63 -8.58 -12.84
CA GLN A 208 19.00 -8.78 -13.33
C GLN A 208 19.44 -7.68 -14.30
N ALA A 209 18.56 -7.26 -15.22
CA ALA A 209 18.88 -6.18 -16.15
C ALA A 209 19.14 -4.85 -15.44
N ILE A 210 18.36 -4.52 -14.41
CA ILE A 210 18.56 -3.31 -13.61
C ILE A 210 19.92 -3.36 -12.92
N TYR A 211 20.22 -4.43 -12.19
CA TYR A 211 21.45 -4.51 -11.42
C TYR A 211 22.70 -4.70 -12.27
N ASN A 212 22.61 -5.35 -13.44
CA ASN A 212 23.71 -5.41 -14.40
C ASN A 212 24.13 -4.03 -14.94
N ALA A 213 23.23 -3.06 -14.88
CA ALA A 213 23.51 -1.68 -15.26
C ALA A 213 24.09 -0.82 -14.13
N ILE A 214 24.26 -1.38 -12.93
CA ILE A 214 24.81 -0.67 -11.76
C ILE A 214 26.26 -1.11 -11.52
N PRO A 215 27.24 -0.19 -11.50
CA PRO A 215 28.64 -0.54 -11.29
C PRO A 215 28.85 -1.30 -9.98
N GLY A 216 29.50 -2.47 -10.07
CA GLY A 216 29.84 -3.28 -8.91
C GLY A 216 28.68 -4.00 -8.23
N ALA A 217 27.49 -3.99 -8.85
CA ALA A 217 26.37 -4.75 -8.31
C ALA A 217 26.61 -6.26 -8.39
N THR A 218 26.28 -6.95 -7.33
CA THR A 218 26.41 -8.42 -7.21
C THR A 218 25.23 -8.99 -6.44
N TYR A 219 24.87 -10.24 -6.75
CA TYR A 219 23.89 -10.95 -5.96
C TYR A 219 24.53 -11.44 -4.65
N ASP A 220 23.92 -11.08 -3.53
CA ASP A 220 24.37 -11.51 -2.20
C ASP A 220 23.44 -12.60 -1.66
N GLN A 221 24.03 -13.75 -1.35
CA GLN A 221 23.29 -14.93 -0.86
C GLN A 221 22.73 -14.73 0.55
N GLU A 222 23.42 -13.94 1.38
CA GLU A 222 23.03 -13.73 2.78
C GLU A 222 21.78 -12.81 2.86
N SER A 223 21.78 -11.74 2.11
CA SER A 223 20.63 -10.83 2.00
C SER A 223 19.54 -11.32 1.04
N GLN A 224 19.81 -12.39 0.27
CA GLN A 224 18.94 -12.90 -0.79
C GLN A 224 18.51 -11.82 -1.80
N GLY A 225 19.43 -10.93 -2.13
CA GLY A 225 19.18 -9.80 -3.01
C GLY A 225 20.43 -9.26 -3.66
N TYR A 226 20.26 -8.32 -4.58
CA TYR A 226 21.38 -7.61 -5.15
C TYR A 226 21.86 -6.51 -4.22
N ILE A 227 23.18 -6.38 -4.11
CA ILE A 227 23.84 -5.28 -3.42
C ILE A 227 24.79 -4.57 -4.37
N PHE A 228 25.05 -3.30 -4.14
CA PHE A 228 26.05 -2.52 -4.86
C PHE A 228 26.82 -1.59 -3.91
N PRO A 229 28.05 -1.17 -4.29
CA PRO A 229 28.89 -0.34 -3.42
C PRO A 229 28.21 0.98 -3.02
N ASP A 230 28.44 1.41 -1.78
CA ASP A 230 27.95 2.71 -1.27
C ASP A 230 28.68 3.93 -1.89
N THR A 231 29.70 3.67 -2.70
CA THR A 231 30.37 4.67 -3.53
C THR A 231 29.68 4.97 -4.85
N VAL A 232 28.65 4.19 -5.23
CA VAL A 232 27.84 4.45 -6.42
C VAL A 232 27.01 5.70 -6.18
N THR A 233 27.13 6.65 -7.11
CA THR A 233 26.35 7.92 -7.08
C THR A 233 25.12 7.83 -7.95
N GLY A 234 24.13 8.72 -7.75
CA GLY A 234 22.90 8.77 -8.53
C GLY A 234 23.12 8.84 -10.06
N ASP A 235 24.18 9.53 -10.49
CA ASP A 235 24.53 9.62 -11.92
C ASP A 235 24.92 8.27 -12.54
N GLN A 236 25.44 7.36 -11.74
CA GLN A 236 25.87 6.03 -12.15
C GLN A 236 24.74 5.01 -12.15
N LEU A 237 23.58 5.36 -11.61
CA LEU A 237 22.41 4.50 -11.61
C LEU A 237 21.68 4.54 -12.96
N PRO A 238 21.07 3.43 -13.38
CA PRO A 238 20.32 3.38 -14.62
C PRO A 238 19.02 4.20 -14.55
N VAL A 239 18.56 4.63 -15.70
CA VAL A 239 17.17 5.09 -15.87
C VAL A 239 16.30 3.86 -16.05
N VAL A 240 15.37 3.65 -15.11
CA VAL A 240 14.47 2.51 -15.10
C VAL A 240 13.04 3.01 -15.27
N THR A 241 12.29 2.39 -16.18
CA THR A 241 10.85 2.64 -16.32
C THR A 241 10.06 1.34 -16.26
N PHE A 242 8.82 1.43 -15.78
CA PHE A 242 7.84 0.34 -15.85
C PHE A 242 6.60 0.81 -16.60
N ALA A 243 6.06 -0.08 -17.44
CA ALA A 243 4.80 0.17 -18.12
C ALA A 243 3.63 0.05 -17.13
N ILE A 244 2.72 1.02 -17.16
CA ILE A 244 1.38 0.94 -16.58
C ILE A 244 0.40 1.20 -17.73
N GLY A 245 -0.24 0.15 -18.23
CA GLY A 245 -0.89 0.23 -19.53
C GLY A 245 0.11 0.60 -20.62
N ASP A 246 -0.24 1.57 -21.43
CA ASP A 246 0.59 2.06 -22.56
C ASP A 246 1.59 3.17 -22.17
N THR A 247 1.67 3.51 -20.89
CA THR A 247 2.52 4.62 -20.40
C THR A 247 3.70 4.07 -19.61
N GLN A 248 4.91 4.55 -19.91
CA GLN A 248 6.11 4.24 -19.15
C GLN A 248 6.28 5.25 -17.99
N PHE A 249 6.47 4.75 -16.78
CA PHE A 249 6.73 5.56 -15.58
C PHE A 249 8.17 5.37 -15.12
N THR A 250 8.89 6.47 -14.96
CA THR A 250 10.29 6.45 -14.53
C THR A 250 10.37 6.34 -13.01
N VAL A 251 11.20 5.41 -12.53
CA VAL A 251 11.60 5.36 -11.11
C VAL A 251 12.68 6.43 -10.88
N ASN A 252 12.51 7.20 -9.81
CA ASN A 252 13.56 8.14 -9.43
C ASN A 252 14.84 7.36 -9.09
N LYS A 253 16.00 7.77 -9.64
CA LYS A 253 17.27 7.06 -9.46
C LYS A 253 17.62 6.83 -8.00
N GLU A 254 17.38 7.83 -7.15
CA GLU A 254 17.68 7.73 -5.71
C GLU A 254 16.78 6.74 -4.97
N ASP A 255 15.67 6.30 -5.57
CA ASP A 255 14.78 5.27 -5.02
C ASP A 255 15.17 3.85 -5.47
N LEU A 256 16.18 3.69 -6.33
CA LEU A 256 16.67 2.37 -6.72
C LEU A 256 17.50 1.69 -5.61
N GLY A 257 17.97 2.45 -4.63
CA GLY A 257 18.69 1.92 -3.47
C GLY A 257 17.79 1.81 -2.25
N PHE A 258 17.86 0.67 -1.56
CA PHE A 258 17.16 0.45 -0.30
C PHE A 258 18.16 0.22 0.83
N GLY A 259 17.95 0.89 1.96
CA GLY A 259 18.76 0.75 3.18
C GLY A 259 19.80 1.84 3.42
N LYS A 260 20.33 2.49 2.39
CA LYS A 260 21.18 3.69 2.52
C LYS A 260 20.77 4.74 1.50
N ALA A 261 20.76 6.01 1.91
CA ALA A 261 20.55 7.10 0.99
C ALA A 261 21.69 7.12 -0.06
N ILE A 262 21.31 7.15 -1.31
CA ILE A 262 22.23 7.34 -2.44
C ILE A 262 22.59 8.82 -2.49
N LYS A 263 23.88 9.11 -2.58
CA LYS A 263 24.42 10.48 -2.63
C LYS A 263 24.41 11.03 -4.05
#